data_68da9f66a9928c47cd855823a117e0fb
#
_entry.id   68da9f66a9928c47cd855823a117e0fb
#
_cell.length_a   1.000
_cell.length_b   1.000
_cell.length_c   1.000
_cell.angle_alpha   90.00
_cell.angle_beta   90.00
_cell.angle_gamma   90.00
#
_symmetry.space_group_name_H-M   'P 1'
#
loop_
_entity.id
_entity.type
_entity.pdbx_description
1 polymer ?
#
loop_
_entity_poly.entity_id
_entity_poly.type
_entity_poly.pdbx_seq_one_letter_code
_entity_poly.pdbx_strand_id
1 'polypeptide(L)'
;MRFNLATWNINSIRLRVDSVCKLMKNEEIDVLCLQECKSPVDKIPLDTFSEFGFEHMVARGQKGYNGVAIISKSPLKEKSAIDFAGLGHARHISAELENGIIIHNFYVPAGGDEPDRSKNEKFDQKLNYLKEMKEYFREITPKTSILVGDLNIAPLPEDVWDHRK
;
A
#
# COMPACT_ATOMS: atom_id res chain seq x y z
N MET A 1 3.86 20.55 10.69
CA MET A 1 3.59 20.64 9.22
C MET A 1 2.30 19.88 8.97
N ARG A 2 1.35 20.42 8.22
CA ARG A 2 0.13 19.74 7.76
C ARG A 2 0.39 19.21 6.36
N PHE A 3 0.00 17.96 6.07
CA PHE A 3 0.02 17.40 4.73
C PHE A 3 -1.21 16.52 4.52
N ASN A 4 -1.61 16.35 3.27
CA ASN A 4 -2.74 15.53 2.87
C ASN A 4 -2.22 14.23 2.26
N LEU A 5 -2.71 13.10 2.79
CA LEU A 5 -2.35 11.77 2.33
C LEU A 5 -3.57 11.08 1.74
N ALA A 6 -3.41 10.48 0.57
CA ALA A 6 -4.40 9.59 -0.03
C ALA A 6 -3.86 8.16 -0.11
N THR A 7 -4.74 7.18 0.06
CA THR A 7 -4.44 5.77 -0.17
C THR A 7 -5.46 5.17 -1.14
N TRP A 8 -5.01 4.37 -2.11
CA TRP A 8 -5.86 3.83 -3.15
C TRP A 8 -5.35 2.50 -3.70
N ASN A 9 -6.16 1.43 -3.59
CA ASN A 9 -5.92 0.23 -4.38
C ASN A 9 -6.23 0.53 -5.85
N ILE A 10 -5.18 0.72 -6.65
CA ILE A 10 -5.29 1.22 -8.03
C ILE A 10 -5.60 0.10 -9.05
N ASN A 11 -5.42 -1.15 -8.65
CA ASN A 11 -5.63 -2.31 -9.52
C ASN A 11 -5.02 -2.11 -10.93
N SER A 12 -3.70 -2.01 -11.00
CA SER A 12 -2.87 -1.70 -12.17
C SER A 12 -2.69 -0.20 -12.44
N ILE A 13 -1.54 0.32 -12.00
CA ILE A 13 -1.18 1.72 -12.15
C ILE A 13 -1.08 2.15 -13.63
N ARG A 14 -0.53 1.29 -14.50
CA ARG A 14 -0.35 1.61 -15.92
C ARG A 14 -1.67 1.73 -16.70
N LEU A 15 -2.72 1.02 -16.26
CA LEU A 15 -4.04 1.13 -16.87
C LEU A 15 -4.83 2.35 -16.37
N ARG A 16 -4.39 2.99 -15.29
CA ARG A 16 -5.12 4.07 -14.61
C ARG A 16 -4.32 5.34 -14.43
N VAL A 17 -3.29 5.54 -15.26
CA VAL A 17 -2.45 6.74 -15.21
C VAL A 17 -3.30 8.00 -15.27
N ASP A 18 -4.26 8.09 -16.22
CA ASP A 18 -5.14 9.25 -16.37
C ASP A 18 -5.99 9.52 -15.12
N SER A 19 -6.43 8.45 -14.44
CA SER A 19 -7.21 8.57 -13.21
C SER A 19 -6.36 9.08 -12.05
N VAL A 20 -5.11 8.62 -11.96
CA VAL A 20 -4.13 9.11 -10.98
C VAL A 20 -3.81 10.58 -11.24
N CYS A 21 -3.56 10.96 -12.49
CA CYS A 21 -3.31 12.35 -12.88
C CYS A 21 -4.51 13.26 -12.55
N LYS A 22 -5.75 12.79 -12.78
CA LYS A 22 -6.95 13.54 -12.41
C LYS A 22 -7.04 13.73 -10.88
N LEU A 23 -6.73 12.70 -10.10
CA LEU A 23 -6.70 12.79 -8.64
C LEU A 23 -5.66 13.80 -8.18
N MET A 24 -4.42 13.71 -8.70
CA MET A 24 -3.32 14.62 -8.37
C MET A 24 -3.62 16.08 -8.73
N LYS A 25 -4.37 16.30 -9.81
CA LYS A 25 -4.75 17.65 -10.29
C LYS A 25 -5.88 18.25 -9.47
N ASN A 26 -6.88 17.45 -9.09
CA ASN A 26 -8.14 17.94 -8.54
C ASN A 26 -8.14 17.99 -7.01
N GLU A 27 -7.29 17.20 -6.37
CA GLU A 27 -7.24 17.09 -4.92
C GLU A 27 -5.92 17.65 -4.37
N GLU A 28 -6.01 18.28 -3.21
CA GLU A 28 -4.85 18.83 -2.51
C GLU A 28 -4.06 17.71 -1.79
N ILE A 29 -3.49 16.78 -2.57
CA ILE A 29 -2.72 15.65 -2.06
C ILE A 29 -1.23 16.01 -2.09
N ASP A 30 -0.51 15.63 -1.03
CA ASP A 30 0.94 15.74 -0.93
C ASP A 30 1.64 14.38 -1.01
N VAL A 31 0.97 13.32 -0.51
CA VAL A 31 1.47 11.95 -0.53
C VAL A 31 0.38 11.00 -1.02
N LEU A 32 0.70 10.15 -1.99
CA LEU A 32 -0.18 9.13 -2.55
C LEU A 32 0.39 7.73 -2.32
N CYS A 33 -0.37 6.90 -1.62
CA CYS A 33 -0.04 5.50 -1.34
C CYS A 33 -0.89 4.58 -2.22
N LEU A 34 -0.25 3.81 -3.09
CA LEU A 34 -0.93 2.92 -4.04
C LEU A 34 -0.68 1.46 -3.70
N GLN A 35 -1.72 0.62 -3.88
CA GLN A 35 -1.68 -0.83 -3.78
C GLN A 35 -2.11 -1.44 -5.11
N GLU A 36 -1.74 -2.69 -5.34
CA GLU A 36 -1.96 -3.40 -6.62
C GLU A 36 -1.42 -2.64 -7.84
N CYS A 37 -0.23 -2.09 -7.73
CA CYS A 37 0.41 -1.40 -8.86
C CYS A 37 0.59 -2.32 -10.08
N LYS A 38 0.75 -3.65 -9.86
CA LYS A 38 0.86 -4.70 -10.90
C LYS A 38 1.91 -4.38 -11.97
N SER A 39 2.98 -3.71 -11.57
CA SER A 39 4.02 -3.20 -12.44
C SER A 39 5.41 -3.39 -11.81
N PRO A 40 6.44 -3.71 -12.60
CA PRO A 40 7.81 -3.48 -12.18
C PRO A 40 8.03 -2.00 -11.84
N VAL A 41 8.96 -1.70 -10.93
CA VAL A 41 9.19 -0.33 -10.44
C VAL A 41 9.59 0.62 -11.58
N ASP A 42 10.47 0.18 -12.48
CA ASP A 42 10.96 0.93 -13.64
C ASP A 42 9.87 1.23 -14.70
N LYS A 43 8.68 0.66 -14.54
CA LYS A 43 7.53 0.88 -15.42
C LYS A 43 6.40 1.68 -14.76
N ILE A 44 6.60 2.17 -13.54
CA ILE A 44 5.69 3.11 -12.91
C ILE A 44 5.94 4.48 -13.53
N PRO A 45 4.90 5.20 -14.03
CA PRO A 45 5.07 6.41 -14.84
C PRO A 45 5.33 7.66 -13.97
N LEU A 46 6.46 7.66 -13.23
CA LEU A 46 6.81 8.76 -12.34
C LEU A 46 7.02 10.08 -13.11
N ASP A 47 7.59 10.02 -14.31
CA ASP A 47 7.80 11.21 -15.15
C ASP A 47 6.47 11.93 -15.45
N THR A 48 5.39 11.15 -15.68
CA THR A 48 4.04 11.72 -15.87
C THR A 48 3.51 12.36 -14.58
N PHE A 49 3.78 11.76 -13.43
CA PHE A 49 3.33 12.29 -12.14
C PHE A 49 4.12 13.52 -11.69
N SER A 50 5.37 13.66 -12.14
CA SER A 50 6.21 14.83 -11.86
C SER A 50 5.63 16.12 -12.45
N GLU A 51 4.84 16.04 -13.52
CA GLU A 51 4.10 17.18 -14.08
C GLU A 51 3.10 17.80 -13.09
N PHE A 52 2.71 17.04 -12.07
CA PHE A 52 1.83 17.47 -10.97
C PHE A 52 2.59 17.71 -9.65
N GLY A 53 3.92 17.77 -9.71
CA GLY A 53 4.81 18.00 -8.57
C GLY A 53 5.14 16.76 -7.76
N PHE A 54 4.74 15.54 -8.16
CA PHE A 54 5.05 14.28 -7.50
C PHE A 54 6.35 13.69 -8.05
N GLU A 55 7.48 14.19 -7.55
CA GLU A 55 8.82 13.88 -8.06
C GLU A 55 9.52 12.73 -7.31
N HIS A 56 9.00 12.34 -6.14
CA HIS A 56 9.63 11.37 -5.27
C HIS A 56 8.80 10.11 -5.15
N MET A 57 9.44 8.95 -5.25
CA MET A 57 8.77 7.65 -5.13
C MET A 57 9.67 6.64 -4.43
N VAL A 58 9.07 5.87 -3.52
CA VAL A 58 9.58 4.58 -3.09
C VAL A 58 8.55 3.51 -3.43
N ALA A 59 8.98 2.38 -3.98
CA ALA A 59 8.07 1.36 -4.46
C ALA A 59 8.68 -0.04 -4.38
N ARG A 60 7.81 -1.04 -4.22
CA ARG A 60 8.13 -2.44 -4.40
C ARG A 60 7.22 -3.01 -5.48
N GLY A 61 7.80 -3.32 -6.63
CA GLY A 61 7.06 -3.71 -7.84
C GLY A 61 7.01 -5.22 -8.03
N GLN A 62 5.94 -5.66 -8.69
CA GLN A 62 5.78 -7.05 -9.12
C GLN A 62 5.00 -7.09 -10.44
N LYS A 63 5.53 -7.83 -11.45
CA LYS A 63 4.90 -7.88 -12.78
C LYS A 63 3.56 -8.62 -12.73
N GLY A 64 2.48 -7.93 -13.05
CA GLY A 64 1.15 -8.53 -13.26
C GLY A 64 0.31 -8.70 -12.00
N TYR A 65 0.87 -8.67 -10.80
CA TYR A 65 0.15 -8.78 -9.53
C TYR A 65 0.87 -8.06 -8.39
N ASN A 66 0.20 -7.83 -7.25
CA ASN A 66 0.74 -7.09 -6.11
C ASN A 66 1.35 -5.72 -6.49
N GLY A 67 2.36 -5.28 -5.74
CA GLY A 67 3.04 -4.01 -5.94
C GLY A 67 2.45 -2.89 -5.11
N VAL A 68 3.32 -2.20 -4.36
CA VAL A 68 2.99 -1.05 -3.52
C VAL A 68 3.92 0.12 -3.82
N ALA A 69 3.40 1.34 -3.78
CA ALA A 69 4.19 2.54 -4.01
C ALA A 69 3.75 3.67 -3.06
N ILE A 70 4.70 4.49 -2.63
CA ILE A 70 4.48 5.76 -1.96
C ILE A 70 5.08 6.83 -2.88
N ILE A 71 4.27 7.77 -3.34
CA ILE A 71 4.62 8.83 -4.28
C ILE A 71 4.36 10.16 -3.58
N SER A 72 5.29 11.11 -3.62
CA SER A 72 5.23 12.34 -2.83
C SER A 72 5.75 13.54 -3.59
N LYS A 73 5.22 14.73 -3.23
CA LYS A 73 5.76 16.04 -3.62
C LYS A 73 7.05 16.37 -2.86
N SER A 74 7.19 15.86 -1.64
CA SER A 74 8.39 16.07 -0.82
C SER A 74 9.30 14.85 -0.85
N PRO A 75 10.60 15.01 -0.56
CA PRO A 75 11.56 13.92 -0.51
C PRO A 75 11.13 12.76 0.39
N LEU A 76 11.40 11.55 -0.06
CA LEU A 76 11.13 10.30 0.64
C LEU A 76 12.44 9.57 0.93
N LYS A 77 12.57 9.06 2.14
CA LYS A 77 13.65 8.14 2.52
C LYS A 77 13.07 6.75 2.77
N GLU A 78 13.39 5.79 1.91
CA GLU A 78 12.97 4.40 2.13
C GLU A 78 13.47 3.88 3.49
N LYS A 79 12.60 3.21 4.24
CA LYS A 79 12.89 2.65 5.56
C LYS A 79 12.90 1.13 5.56
N SER A 80 11.83 0.51 5.09
CA SER A 80 11.71 -0.95 5.06
C SER A 80 10.75 -1.43 3.98
N ALA A 81 11.04 -2.61 3.46
CA ALA A 81 10.18 -3.37 2.54
C ALA A 81 10.10 -4.81 3.05
N ILE A 82 9.22 -5.05 4.02
CA ILE A 82 9.14 -6.34 4.73
C ILE A 82 8.29 -7.31 3.91
N ASP A 83 8.77 -8.53 3.78
CA ASP A 83 8.02 -9.64 3.20
C ASP A 83 7.35 -10.45 4.31
N PHE A 84 6.27 -9.89 4.86
CA PHE A 84 5.46 -10.57 5.87
C PHE A 84 4.93 -11.90 5.34
N ALA A 85 5.00 -12.94 6.17
CA ALA A 85 4.70 -14.34 5.86
C ALA A 85 5.61 -15.00 4.81
N GLY A 86 6.75 -14.36 4.42
CA GLY A 86 7.75 -14.96 3.54
C GLY A 86 7.24 -15.37 2.16
N LEU A 87 6.28 -14.62 1.60
CA LEU A 87 5.58 -14.99 0.36
C LEU A 87 6.33 -14.59 -0.91
N GLY A 88 7.42 -13.83 -0.82
CA GLY A 88 8.08 -13.24 -1.97
C GLY A 88 7.22 -12.17 -2.65
N HIS A 89 6.24 -11.59 -1.96
CA HIS A 89 5.26 -10.67 -2.52
C HIS A 89 5.58 -9.20 -2.20
N ALA A 90 5.36 -8.33 -3.19
CA ALA A 90 5.49 -6.88 -3.04
C ALA A 90 4.23 -6.28 -2.38
N ARG A 91 4.10 -6.43 -1.05
CA ARG A 91 2.89 -6.07 -0.29
C ARG A 91 3.10 -5.04 0.81
N HIS A 92 4.34 -4.66 1.08
CA HIS A 92 4.66 -3.64 2.07
C HIS A 92 5.86 -2.81 1.64
N ILE A 93 5.77 -1.50 1.87
CA ILE A 93 6.88 -0.57 1.82
C ILE A 93 6.66 0.54 2.83
N SER A 94 7.74 1.06 3.41
CA SER A 94 7.66 2.24 4.25
C SER A 94 8.69 3.29 3.88
N ALA A 95 8.30 4.56 4.05
CA ALA A 95 9.16 5.70 3.80
C ALA A 95 8.99 6.75 4.90
N GLU A 96 10.08 7.45 5.21
CA GLU A 96 10.13 8.58 6.11
C GLU A 96 10.05 9.88 5.30
N LEU A 97 9.16 10.77 5.72
CA LEU A 97 9.07 12.15 5.25
C LEU A 97 10.11 13.02 5.95
N GLU A 98 10.42 14.20 5.39
CA GLU A 98 11.38 15.15 5.98
C GLU A 98 11.05 15.58 7.43
N ASN A 99 9.78 15.54 7.80
CA ASN A 99 9.32 15.84 9.17
C ASN A 99 9.46 14.67 10.16
N GLY A 100 10.07 13.55 9.74
CA GLY A 100 10.29 12.37 10.55
C GLY A 100 9.08 11.43 10.69
N ILE A 101 7.97 11.71 10.02
CA ILE A 101 6.82 10.81 9.98
C ILE A 101 7.13 9.64 9.03
N ILE A 102 6.92 8.42 9.51
CA ILE A 102 7.08 7.22 8.71
C ILE A 102 5.70 6.76 8.22
N ILE A 103 5.56 6.62 6.91
CA ILE A 103 4.37 6.07 6.29
C ILE A 103 4.62 4.62 5.96
N HIS A 104 3.75 3.72 6.43
CA HIS A 104 3.71 2.31 6.05
C HIS A 104 2.53 2.07 5.12
N ASN A 105 2.82 1.62 3.90
CA ASN A 105 1.82 1.28 2.90
C ASN A 105 1.71 -0.24 2.76
N PHE A 106 0.51 -0.77 3.04
CA PHE A 106 0.22 -2.20 3.06
C PHE A 106 -0.74 -2.61 1.96
N TYR A 107 -0.53 -3.80 1.45
CA TYR A 107 -1.50 -4.57 0.69
C TYR A 107 -1.63 -5.96 1.31
N VAL A 108 -2.51 -6.08 2.29
CA VAL A 108 -2.73 -7.33 3.04
C VAL A 108 -3.36 -8.38 2.12
N PRO A 109 -2.98 -9.66 2.17
CA PRO A 109 -3.63 -10.71 1.38
C PRO A 109 -5.14 -10.77 1.60
N ALA A 110 -5.92 -10.94 0.53
CA ALA A 110 -7.39 -11.02 0.60
C ALA A 110 -7.88 -12.26 1.40
N GLY A 111 -7.15 -13.37 1.32
CA GLY A 111 -7.47 -14.59 2.07
C GLY A 111 -8.39 -15.56 1.35
N GLY A 112 -8.97 -15.20 0.18
CA GLY A 112 -9.88 -16.07 -0.56
C GLY A 112 -11.25 -16.21 0.12
N ASP A 113 -12.07 -17.13 -0.37
CA ASP A 113 -13.50 -17.20 -0.04
C ASP A 113 -13.79 -18.10 1.18
N GLU A 114 -12.92 -19.06 1.51
CA GLU A 114 -13.13 -19.97 2.65
C GLU A 114 -12.25 -19.53 3.84
N PRO A 115 -12.85 -19.14 4.99
CA PRO A 115 -12.12 -18.69 6.17
C PRO A 115 -11.67 -19.86 7.07
N ASP A 116 -11.07 -20.88 6.48
CA ASP A 116 -10.52 -22.05 7.18
C ASP A 116 -9.06 -22.23 6.74
N ARG A 117 -8.12 -21.96 7.65
CA ARG A 117 -6.68 -22.05 7.36
C ARG A 117 -6.19 -23.46 7.04
N SER A 118 -6.93 -24.51 7.45
CA SER A 118 -6.58 -25.90 7.16
C SER A 118 -6.96 -26.33 5.74
N LYS A 119 -7.88 -25.60 5.10
CA LYS A 119 -8.40 -25.89 3.77
C LYS A 119 -8.05 -24.85 2.73
N ASN A 120 -7.75 -23.63 3.16
CA ASN A 120 -7.48 -22.49 2.30
C ASN A 120 -6.11 -21.87 2.61
N GLU A 121 -5.12 -22.21 1.80
CA GLU A 121 -3.76 -21.69 1.94
C GLU A 121 -3.71 -20.16 1.88
N LYS A 122 -4.54 -19.51 1.06
CA LYS A 122 -4.60 -18.04 0.97
C LYS A 122 -5.06 -17.41 2.27
N PHE A 123 -5.98 -18.08 2.99
CA PHE A 123 -6.43 -17.63 4.29
C PHE A 123 -5.35 -17.83 5.36
N ASP A 124 -4.63 -18.95 5.33
CA ASP A 124 -3.48 -19.16 6.20
C ASP A 124 -2.38 -18.11 5.98
N GLN A 125 -2.04 -17.81 4.74
CA GLN A 125 -1.09 -16.76 4.38
C GLN A 125 -1.54 -15.38 4.92
N LYS A 126 -2.83 -15.04 4.84
CA LYS A 126 -3.39 -13.81 5.41
C LYS A 126 -3.20 -13.75 6.92
N LEU A 127 -3.53 -14.83 7.63
CA LEU A 127 -3.39 -14.88 9.09
C LEU A 127 -1.93 -14.78 9.54
N ASN A 128 -1.01 -15.43 8.83
CA ASN A 128 0.42 -15.34 9.09
C ASN A 128 0.95 -13.93 8.83
N TYR A 129 0.53 -13.29 7.72
CA TYR A 129 0.87 -11.89 7.42
C TYR A 129 0.45 -10.93 8.55
N LEU A 130 -0.80 -11.04 9.00
CA LEU A 130 -1.33 -10.21 10.08
C LEU A 130 -0.65 -10.47 11.43
N LYS A 131 -0.28 -11.73 11.70
CA LYS A 131 0.47 -12.10 12.90
C LYS A 131 1.83 -11.43 12.92
N GLU A 132 2.61 -11.57 11.85
CA GLU A 132 3.95 -10.97 11.75
C GLU A 132 3.88 -9.43 11.75
N MET A 133 2.91 -8.84 11.05
CA MET A 133 2.66 -7.40 11.09
C MET A 133 2.42 -6.91 12.52
N LYS A 134 1.57 -7.63 13.30
CA LYS A 134 1.32 -7.32 14.71
C LYS A 134 2.59 -7.41 15.56
N GLU A 135 3.38 -8.47 15.37
CA GLU A 135 4.64 -8.68 16.10
C GLU A 135 5.63 -7.55 15.80
N TYR A 136 5.81 -7.21 14.53
CA TYR A 136 6.67 -6.11 14.09
C TYR A 136 6.32 -4.79 14.78
N PHE A 137 5.05 -4.38 14.79
CA PHE A 137 4.63 -3.12 15.41
C PHE A 137 4.64 -3.15 16.94
N ARG A 138 4.59 -4.30 17.57
CA ARG A 138 4.81 -4.44 19.02
C ARG A 138 6.26 -4.19 19.40
N GLU A 139 7.20 -4.64 18.58
CA GLU A 139 8.64 -4.50 18.85
C GLU A 139 9.12 -3.07 18.63
N ILE A 140 8.73 -2.45 17.53
CA ILE A 140 9.23 -1.10 17.19
C ILE A 140 8.50 0.04 17.90
N THR A 141 7.31 -0.19 18.46
CA THR A 141 6.47 0.82 19.14
C THR A 141 6.52 2.19 18.44
N PRO A 142 6.02 2.30 17.20
CA PRO A 142 6.23 3.50 16.38
C PRO A 142 5.51 4.71 16.97
N LYS A 143 6.25 5.75 17.34
CA LYS A 143 5.69 6.99 17.93
C LYS A 143 5.18 7.97 16.86
N THR A 144 5.71 7.88 15.64
CA THR A 144 5.45 8.82 14.55
C THR A 144 5.23 8.08 13.23
N SER A 145 4.31 7.12 13.25
CA SER A 145 4.00 6.32 12.05
C SER A 145 2.53 6.43 11.67
N ILE A 146 2.28 6.41 10.36
CA ILE A 146 0.96 6.34 9.76
C ILE A 146 0.89 5.01 8.99
N LEU A 147 -0.08 4.18 9.31
CA LEU A 147 -0.34 2.92 8.63
C LEU A 147 -1.53 3.11 7.69
N VAL A 148 -1.31 2.88 6.42
CA VAL A 148 -2.32 3.01 5.37
C VAL A 148 -2.27 1.81 4.41
N GLY A 149 -3.27 1.69 3.57
CA GLY A 149 -3.31 0.72 2.50
C GLY A 149 -4.61 -0.05 2.40
N ASP A 150 -4.58 -1.11 1.62
CA ASP A 150 -5.68 -2.07 1.51
C ASP A 150 -5.46 -3.20 2.53
N LEU A 151 -6.19 -3.15 3.62
CA LEU A 151 -6.07 -4.12 4.70
C LEU A 151 -6.83 -5.42 4.42
N ASN A 152 -7.72 -5.43 3.43
CA ASN A 152 -8.58 -6.58 3.09
C ASN A 152 -9.33 -7.13 4.32
N ILE A 153 -9.75 -6.24 5.23
CA ILE A 153 -10.50 -6.56 6.44
C ILE A 153 -11.77 -5.70 6.46
N ALA A 154 -12.90 -6.36 6.60
CA ALA A 154 -14.20 -5.74 6.80
C ALA A 154 -14.72 -6.14 8.19
N PRO A 155 -14.50 -5.33 9.23
CA PRO A 155 -14.88 -5.67 10.60
C PRO A 155 -16.38 -5.62 10.84
N LEU A 156 -17.14 -4.86 10.03
CA LEU A 156 -18.57 -4.69 10.19
C LEU A 156 -19.32 -5.04 8.88
N PRO A 157 -20.58 -5.44 8.97
CA PRO A 157 -21.43 -5.71 7.79
C PRO A 157 -21.52 -4.52 6.82
N GLU A 158 -21.41 -3.30 7.33
CA GLU A 158 -21.49 -2.05 6.56
C GLU A 158 -20.21 -1.77 5.74
N ASP A 159 -19.11 -2.46 6.04
CA ASP A 159 -17.81 -2.29 5.34
C ASP A 159 -17.76 -3.08 4.02
N VAL A 160 -18.79 -3.82 3.68
CA VAL A 160 -18.92 -4.57 2.44
C VAL A 160 -20.21 -4.22 1.70
N TRP A 161 -20.18 -4.38 0.37
CA TRP A 161 -21.36 -4.12 -0.47
C TRP A 161 -22.55 -5.05 -0.13
N ASP A 162 -22.28 -6.33 0.13
CA ASP A 162 -23.30 -7.31 0.50
C ASP A 162 -22.74 -8.32 1.49
N HIS A 163 -23.05 -8.15 2.77
CA HIS A 163 -22.58 -9.01 3.86
C HIS A 163 -23.25 -10.39 3.91
N ARG A 164 -24.26 -10.64 3.05
CA ARG A 164 -24.99 -11.92 2.97
C ARG A 164 -24.38 -12.88 1.95
N LYS A 165 -23.36 -12.47 1.27
CA LYS A 165 -22.54 -13.28 0.37
C LYS A 165 -21.27 -13.69 1.07
#